data_5a05b638d5c0971ccb9e84747cf1814e
#
_entry.id   5a05b638d5c0971ccb9e84747cf1814e
#
_cell.length_a   1.000
_cell.length_b   1.000
_cell.length_c   1.000
_cell.angle_alpha   90.00
_cell.angle_beta   90.00
_cell.angle_gamma   90.00
#
_symmetry.space_group_name_H-M   'P 1'
#
loop_
_entity.id
_entity.type
_entity.pdbx_description
1 polymer ?
#
loop_
_entity_poly.entity_id
_entity_poly.type
_entity_poly.pdbx_seq_one_letter_code
_entity_poly.pdbx_strand_id
1 'polypeptide(L)'
;MWFVATLALVLAVWTSRAVIEGAQAASAAGRQPVTKELVRLLDARPDLRRALAAGITGASLAGVSTLEDFFAYVDELATWIPVEREVVPRGLRFYYLIDQAPDDALNQDAEFNVWLGAFARTMGSFLDTPASAAHLESFVGNPDFHAGDYDRGPSGWLTFNQFFAREVRPGKRPIASPADDHVIVSPADAVFLGQWPIAADSTITAKGVKWSITQLISGSPYATAFRSGTYTHSFLNLNDYHRYHLSVGGVVKEVRNIHGRYSLDVFRNAAGELDVRAGDTFQFNQERGLVVIDSPSVGLVAVLPIGMAAISSVTLTPQVGAALQKGDEFGYFLFGGSDVVMLLQNPKAVLDAKVGTKYLQGERIGSLR
;
A
#
# COMPACT_ATOMS: atom_id res chain seq x y z
N MET A 1 -13.41 60.58 -26.48
CA MET A 1 -14.19 59.40 -26.06
C MET A 1 -13.37 58.07 -26.01
N TRP A 2 -12.05 58.10 -26.14
CA TRP A 2 -11.22 56.84 -26.11
C TRP A 2 -10.49 56.60 -24.79
N PHE A 3 -10.42 57.54 -23.87
CA PHE A 3 -9.70 57.40 -22.59
C PHE A 3 -10.55 56.76 -21.45
N VAL A 4 -11.89 56.79 -21.56
CA VAL A 4 -12.77 56.25 -20.54
C VAL A 4 -12.95 54.70 -20.68
N ALA A 5 -12.88 54.18 -21.91
CA ALA A 5 -13.05 52.74 -22.18
C ALA A 5 -11.85 51.92 -21.71
N THR A 6 -10.63 52.47 -21.77
CA THR A 6 -9.41 51.76 -21.36
C THR A 6 -9.30 51.62 -19.82
N LEU A 7 -9.77 52.63 -19.09
CA LEU A 7 -9.73 52.60 -17.62
C LEU A 7 -10.76 51.64 -17.01
N ALA A 8 -11.91 51.49 -17.68
CA ALA A 8 -12.97 50.54 -17.23
C ALA A 8 -12.53 49.08 -17.49
N LEU A 9 -11.81 48.78 -18.57
CA LEU A 9 -11.29 47.44 -18.86
C LEU A 9 -10.18 47.05 -17.89
N VAL A 10 -9.28 47.98 -17.55
CA VAL A 10 -8.20 47.72 -16.57
C VAL A 10 -8.77 47.54 -15.18
N LEU A 11 -9.74 48.31 -14.75
CA LEU A 11 -10.41 48.16 -13.47
C LEU A 11 -11.21 46.85 -13.37
N ALA A 12 -11.89 46.45 -14.45
CA ALA A 12 -12.62 45.16 -14.49
C ALA A 12 -11.66 43.92 -14.41
N VAL A 13 -10.50 44.01 -15.05
CA VAL A 13 -9.48 42.94 -14.95
C VAL A 13 -8.87 42.91 -13.54
N TRP A 14 -8.60 44.05 -12.93
CA TRP A 14 -8.07 44.12 -11.57
C TRP A 14 -9.08 43.65 -10.52
N THR A 15 -10.35 44.02 -10.65
CA THR A 15 -11.41 43.56 -9.71
C THR A 15 -11.68 42.05 -9.87
N SER A 16 -11.69 41.53 -11.11
CA SER A 16 -11.86 40.11 -11.34
C SER A 16 -10.70 39.31 -10.78
N ARG A 17 -9.46 39.76 -10.95
CA ARG A 17 -8.26 39.12 -10.43
C ARG A 17 -8.22 39.15 -8.89
N ALA A 18 -8.52 40.26 -8.26
CA ALA A 18 -8.59 40.41 -6.79
C ALA A 18 -9.71 39.55 -6.18
N VAL A 19 -10.84 39.40 -6.84
CA VAL A 19 -11.96 38.55 -6.40
C VAL A 19 -11.57 37.07 -6.53
N ILE A 20 -10.90 36.68 -7.63
CA ILE A 20 -10.40 35.32 -7.83
C ILE A 20 -9.30 34.98 -6.82
N GLU A 21 -8.33 35.87 -6.61
CA GLU A 21 -7.26 35.70 -5.62
C GLU A 21 -7.82 35.68 -4.19
N GLY A 22 -8.83 36.47 -3.87
CA GLY A 22 -9.54 36.48 -2.58
C GLY A 22 -10.33 35.19 -2.36
N ALA A 23 -11.02 34.68 -3.38
CA ALA A 23 -11.75 33.41 -3.31
C ALA A 23 -10.78 32.22 -3.17
N GLN A 24 -9.66 32.23 -3.89
CA GLN A 24 -8.61 31.22 -3.77
C GLN A 24 -7.93 31.24 -2.39
N ALA A 25 -7.68 32.44 -1.83
CA ALA A 25 -7.11 32.59 -0.49
C ALA A 25 -8.09 32.14 0.61
N ALA A 26 -9.39 32.41 0.46
CA ALA A 26 -10.43 31.95 1.38
C ALA A 26 -10.60 30.41 1.31
N SER A 27 -10.56 29.82 0.13
CA SER A 27 -10.55 28.38 -0.09
C SER A 27 -9.30 27.72 0.53
N ALA A 28 -8.11 28.31 0.35
CA ALA A 28 -6.86 27.82 0.93
C ALA A 28 -6.83 27.88 2.47
N ALA A 29 -7.54 28.79 3.10
CA ALA A 29 -7.56 28.94 4.56
C ALA A 29 -8.21 27.73 5.26
N GLY A 30 -9.22 27.11 4.65
CA GLY A 30 -9.94 25.94 5.19
C GLY A 30 -9.30 24.58 4.89
N ARG A 31 -8.28 24.50 4.01
CA ARG A 31 -7.67 23.23 3.56
C ARG A 31 -6.90 22.49 4.65
N GLN A 32 -6.87 21.17 4.52
CA GLN A 32 -6.03 20.31 5.33
C GLN A 32 -4.54 20.67 5.18
N PRO A 33 -3.71 20.45 6.21
CA PRO A 33 -2.28 20.74 6.14
C PRO A 33 -1.60 20.08 4.93
N VAL A 34 -1.90 18.81 4.66
CA VAL A 34 -1.30 18.06 3.54
C VAL A 34 -1.71 18.59 2.17
N THR A 35 -2.92 19.14 2.04
CA THR A 35 -3.36 19.81 0.81
C THR A 35 -2.65 21.15 0.62
N LYS A 36 -2.40 21.88 1.70
CA LYS A 36 -1.57 23.10 1.67
C LYS A 36 -0.13 22.80 1.24
N GLU A 37 0.41 21.66 1.66
CA GLU A 37 1.73 21.19 1.21
C GLU A 37 1.74 20.89 -0.29
N LEU A 38 0.70 20.22 -0.82
CA LEU A 38 0.57 19.99 -2.26
C LEU A 38 0.52 21.31 -3.04
N VAL A 39 -0.29 22.27 -2.59
CA VAL A 39 -0.39 23.59 -3.25
C VAL A 39 0.98 24.25 -3.31
N ARG A 40 1.73 24.27 -2.19
CA ARG A 40 3.09 24.85 -2.15
C ARG A 40 4.05 24.13 -3.10
N LEU A 41 4.00 22.78 -3.12
CA LEU A 41 4.80 22.00 -4.06
C LEU A 41 4.50 22.37 -5.50
N LEU A 42 3.23 22.43 -5.87
CA LEU A 42 2.82 22.76 -7.23
C LEU A 42 3.09 24.24 -7.62
N ASP A 43 3.09 25.16 -6.66
CA ASP A 43 3.48 26.55 -6.87
C ASP A 43 5.00 26.68 -7.10
N ALA A 44 5.80 25.89 -6.40
CA ALA A 44 7.24 25.80 -6.57
C ALA A 44 7.67 25.01 -7.84
N ARG A 45 6.81 24.08 -8.30
CA ARG A 45 7.06 23.17 -9.43
C ARG A 45 5.96 23.32 -10.50
N PRO A 46 6.06 24.35 -11.38
CA PRO A 46 5.07 24.56 -12.43
C PRO A 46 4.96 23.40 -13.45
N ASP A 47 5.97 22.57 -13.59
CA ASP A 47 5.96 21.34 -14.36
C ASP A 47 5.00 20.31 -13.79
N LEU A 48 5.07 20.01 -12.48
CA LEU A 48 4.16 19.11 -11.80
C LEU A 48 2.72 19.65 -11.77
N ARG A 49 2.58 20.97 -11.60
CA ARG A 49 1.28 21.64 -11.69
C ARG A 49 0.60 21.40 -13.04
N ARG A 50 1.33 21.56 -14.14
CA ARG A 50 0.83 21.28 -15.50
C ARG A 50 0.52 19.79 -15.69
N ALA A 51 1.41 18.91 -15.20
CA ALA A 51 1.22 17.47 -15.31
C ALA A 51 -0.06 17.01 -14.58
N LEU A 52 -0.29 17.48 -13.34
CA LEU A 52 -1.50 17.17 -12.60
C LEU A 52 -2.76 17.74 -13.27
N ALA A 53 -2.72 18.98 -13.74
CA ALA A 53 -3.85 19.58 -14.45
C ALA A 53 -4.19 18.82 -15.75
N ALA A 54 -3.16 18.36 -16.48
CA ALA A 54 -3.33 17.53 -17.67
C ALA A 54 -3.91 16.15 -17.31
N GLY A 55 -3.44 15.53 -16.22
CA GLY A 55 -3.97 14.27 -15.72
C GLY A 55 -5.45 14.37 -15.36
N ILE A 56 -5.85 15.40 -14.61
CA ILE A 56 -7.26 15.66 -14.26
C ILE A 56 -8.12 15.80 -15.52
N THR A 57 -7.65 16.57 -16.51
CA THR A 57 -8.36 16.74 -17.78
C THR A 57 -8.45 15.44 -18.55
N GLY A 58 -7.35 14.68 -18.63
CA GLY A 58 -7.28 13.38 -19.33
C GLY A 58 -8.16 12.31 -18.68
N ALA A 59 -8.25 12.31 -17.35
CA ALA A 59 -9.09 11.37 -16.61
C ALA A 59 -10.58 11.53 -16.89
N SER A 60 -11.04 12.73 -17.18
CA SER A 60 -12.47 13.04 -17.48
C SER A 60 -13.43 12.45 -16.45
N LEU A 61 -13.12 12.59 -15.16
CA LEU A 61 -13.94 12.06 -14.06
C LEU A 61 -14.93 13.10 -13.57
N ALA A 62 -16.19 12.68 -13.42
CA ALA A 62 -17.24 13.55 -12.89
C ALA A 62 -16.89 14.09 -11.50
N GLY A 63 -17.05 15.41 -11.27
CA GLY A 63 -16.81 16.07 -9.99
C GLY A 63 -15.34 16.38 -9.66
N VAL A 64 -14.38 16.07 -10.56
CA VAL A 64 -12.99 16.55 -10.46
C VAL A 64 -12.54 16.96 -11.85
N SER A 65 -12.65 18.24 -12.17
CA SER A 65 -12.35 18.82 -13.48
C SER A 65 -11.26 19.89 -13.44
N THR A 66 -10.92 20.37 -12.26
CA THR A 66 -9.93 21.40 -12.02
C THR A 66 -8.97 21.01 -10.90
N LEU A 67 -7.83 21.70 -10.78
CA LEU A 67 -6.93 21.57 -9.63
C LEU A 67 -7.65 21.86 -8.30
N GLU A 68 -8.57 22.81 -8.30
CA GLU A 68 -9.33 23.16 -7.11
C GLU A 68 -10.25 22.02 -6.66
N ASP A 69 -10.92 21.34 -7.61
CA ASP A 69 -11.72 20.15 -7.33
C ASP A 69 -10.84 19.00 -6.81
N PHE A 70 -9.63 18.85 -7.36
CA PHE A 70 -8.68 17.85 -6.87
C PHE A 70 -8.23 18.16 -5.43
N PHE A 71 -7.92 19.39 -5.12
CA PHE A 71 -7.56 19.79 -3.76
C PHE A 71 -8.71 19.56 -2.76
N ALA A 72 -9.95 19.87 -3.15
CA ALA A 72 -11.12 19.57 -2.32
C ALA A 72 -11.29 18.05 -2.12
N TYR A 73 -11.00 17.25 -3.15
CA TYR A 73 -11.04 15.79 -3.06
C TYR A 73 -9.93 15.23 -2.14
N VAL A 74 -8.73 15.80 -2.17
CA VAL A 74 -7.66 15.46 -1.22
C VAL A 74 -8.06 15.81 0.22
N ASP A 75 -8.67 16.98 0.44
CA ASP A 75 -9.19 17.37 1.76
C ASP A 75 -10.25 16.40 2.29
N GLU A 76 -11.16 15.97 1.42
CA GLU A 76 -12.19 14.98 1.75
C GLU A 76 -11.55 13.63 2.14
N LEU A 77 -10.62 13.12 1.31
CA LEU A 77 -9.97 11.84 1.55
C LEU A 77 -9.12 11.84 2.82
N ALA A 78 -8.47 12.96 3.16
CA ALA A 78 -7.61 13.06 4.33
C ALA A 78 -8.34 12.76 5.66
N THR A 79 -9.67 12.95 5.69
CA THR A 79 -10.52 12.73 6.86
C THR A 79 -11.76 11.89 6.53
N TRP A 80 -11.65 11.08 5.45
CA TRP A 80 -12.75 10.24 5.02
C TRP A 80 -12.98 9.08 6.00
N ILE A 81 -14.24 8.90 6.41
CA ILE A 81 -14.66 7.76 7.23
C ILE A 81 -14.97 6.59 6.28
N PRO A 82 -14.22 5.47 6.35
CA PRO A 82 -14.36 4.38 5.41
C PRO A 82 -15.76 3.73 5.46
N VAL A 83 -16.31 3.50 4.26
CA VAL A 83 -17.51 2.69 4.01
C VAL A 83 -17.09 1.56 3.08
N GLU A 84 -17.41 0.34 3.40
CA GLU A 84 -16.88 -0.88 2.75
C GLU A 84 -16.93 -0.81 1.22
N ARG A 85 -18.11 -0.56 0.64
CA ARG A 85 -18.33 -0.50 -0.80
C ARG A 85 -17.63 0.67 -1.51
N GLU A 86 -17.12 1.65 -0.76
CA GLU A 86 -16.52 2.87 -1.33
C GLU A 86 -14.98 2.86 -1.28
N VAL A 87 -14.37 1.97 -0.48
CA VAL A 87 -12.89 1.94 -0.29
C VAL A 87 -12.18 1.80 -1.62
N VAL A 88 -12.49 0.75 -2.36
CA VAL A 88 -11.81 0.47 -3.64
C VAL A 88 -12.13 1.54 -4.69
N PRO A 89 -13.40 1.92 -4.95
CA PRO A 89 -13.71 2.96 -5.94
C PRO A 89 -13.04 4.31 -5.65
N ARG A 90 -12.97 4.74 -4.39
CA ARG A 90 -12.32 6.01 -4.03
C ARG A 90 -10.81 5.96 -4.21
N GLY A 91 -10.17 4.88 -3.82
CA GLY A 91 -8.74 4.67 -4.04
C GLY A 91 -8.38 4.65 -5.52
N LEU A 92 -9.10 3.87 -6.32
CA LEU A 92 -8.90 3.80 -7.77
C LEU A 92 -9.08 5.17 -8.44
N ARG A 93 -10.10 5.93 -8.04
CA ARG A 93 -10.36 7.26 -8.57
C ARG A 93 -9.21 8.22 -8.30
N PHE A 94 -8.64 8.21 -7.08
CA PHE A 94 -7.54 9.07 -6.70
C PHE A 94 -6.30 8.81 -7.57
N TYR A 95 -5.92 7.53 -7.70
CA TYR A 95 -4.76 7.16 -8.51
C TYR A 95 -4.98 7.34 -9.99
N TYR A 96 -6.17 7.06 -10.51
CA TYR A 96 -6.49 7.28 -11.91
C TYR A 96 -6.30 8.74 -12.34
N LEU A 97 -6.64 9.72 -11.47
CA LEU A 97 -6.39 11.14 -11.73
C LEU A 97 -4.89 11.47 -11.87
N ILE A 98 -4.05 10.81 -11.08
CA ILE A 98 -2.59 10.97 -11.08
C ILE A 98 -1.97 10.28 -12.30
N ASP A 99 -2.42 9.07 -12.60
CA ASP A 99 -1.85 8.20 -13.66
C ASP A 99 -2.16 8.70 -15.09
N GLN A 100 -3.13 9.61 -15.25
CA GLN A 100 -3.37 10.27 -16.54
C GLN A 100 -2.41 11.43 -16.80
N ALA A 101 -1.48 11.72 -15.89
CA ALA A 101 -0.43 12.72 -16.15
C ALA A 101 0.47 12.27 -17.32
N PRO A 102 0.81 13.15 -18.26
CA PRO A 102 1.68 12.79 -19.39
C PRO A 102 3.03 12.24 -18.92
N ASP A 103 3.54 11.23 -19.64
CA ASP A 103 4.85 10.62 -19.42
C ASP A 103 5.07 10.09 -18.00
N ASP A 104 3.98 9.73 -17.31
CA ASP A 104 4.02 9.25 -15.91
C ASP A 104 4.74 10.25 -14.96
N ALA A 105 4.68 11.54 -15.29
CA ALA A 105 5.49 12.59 -14.67
C ALA A 105 5.32 12.70 -13.17
N LEU A 106 4.11 12.47 -12.64
CA LEU A 106 3.84 12.55 -11.21
C LEU A 106 4.41 11.34 -10.46
N ASN A 107 4.20 10.14 -10.98
CA ASN A 107 4.70 8.90 -10.34
C ASN A 107 6.24 8.79 -10.41
N GLN A 108 6.89 9.45 -11.38
CA GLN A 108 8.34 9.47 -11.51
C GLN A 108 9.01 10.54 -10.63
N ASP A 109 8.25 11.54 -10.15
CA ASP A 109 8.82 12.66 -9.39
C ASP A 109 9.00 12.32 -7.90
N ALA A 110 10.20 12.57 -7.39
CA ALA A 110 10.56 12.25 -6.00
C ALA A 110 9.85 13.14 -4.98
N GLU A 111 9.66 14.44 -5.27
CA GLU A 111 9.01 15.37 -4.34
C GLU A 111 7.50 15.11 -4.28
N PHE A 112 6.89 14.77 -5.43
CA PHE A 112 5.49 14.35 -5.45
C PHE A 112 5.28 13.03 -4.69
N ASN A 113 6.23 12.07 -4.81
CA ASN A 113 6.19 10.84 -4.03
C ASN A 113 6.34 11.09 -2.51
N VAL A 114 7.19 12.04 -2.09
CA VAL A 114 7.29 12.46 -0.68
C VAL A 114 5.96 13.02 -0.18
N TRP A 115 5.27 13.83 -0.98
CA TRP A 115 3.94 14.34 -0.66
C TRP A 115 2.91 13.19 -0.59
N LEU A 116 2.91 12.24 -1.51
CA LEU A 116 2.02 11.06 -1.43
C LEU A 116 2.21 10.30 -0.11
N GLY A 117 3.45 10.15 0.35
CA GLY A 117 3.74 9.55 1.65
C GLY A 117 3.21 10.39 2.82
N ALA A 118 3.28 11.72 2.74
CA ALA A 118 2.70 12.60 3.74
C ALA A 118 1.16 12.50 3.75
N PHE A 119 0.54 12.40 2.60
CA PHE A 119 -0.90 12.17 2.45
C PHE A 119 -1.33 10.83 3.07
N ALA A 120 -0.60 9.75 2.77
CA ALA A 120 -0.85 8.42 3.36
C ALA A 120 -0.80 8.47 4.90
N ARG A 121 0.22 9.12 5.48
CA ARG A 121 0.34 9.28 6.93
C ARG A 121 -0.79 10.13 7.53
N THR A 122 -1.24 11.16 6.83
CA THR A 122 -2.37 12.00 7.27
C THR A 122 -3.66 11.18 7.34
N MET A 123 -3.96 10.40 6.30
CA MET A 123 -5.09 9.46 6.31
C MET A 123 -4.95 8.44 7.43
N GLY A 124 -3.79 7.80 7.58
CA GLY A 124 -3.53 6.83 8.63
C GLY A 124 -3.76 7.39 10.03
N SER A 125 -3.31 8.64 10.29
CA SER A 125 -3.53 9.32 11.57
C SER A 125 -5.01 9.59 11.84
N PHE A 126 -5.80 9.94 10.82
CA PHE A 126 -7.24 10.08 10.96
C PHE A 126 -7.90 8.73 11.28
N LEU A 127 -7.45 7.65 10.63
CA LEU A 127 -7.97 6.30 10.83
C LEU A 127 -7.65 5.71 12.23
N ASP A 128 -6.77 6.34 12.99
CA ASP A 128 -6.52 6.05 14.41
C ASP A 128 -7.46 6.82 15.36
N THR A 129 -8.33 7.68 14.84
CA THR A 129 -9.31 8.41 15.65
C THR A 129 -10.62 7.65 15.82
N PRO A 130 -11.38 7.85 16.93
CA PRO A 130 -12.68 7.22 17.11
C PRO A 130 -13.70 7.60 16.01
N ALA A 131 -13.58 8.78 15.41
CA ALA A 131 -14.45 9.22 14.32
C ALA A 131 -14.39 8.28 13.11
N SER A 132 -13.24 7.67 12.84
CA SER A 132 -13.05 6.74 11.74
C SER A 132 -13.84 5.45 11.85
N ALA A 133 -14.31 5.10 13.06
CA ALA A 133 -15.09 3.88 13.33
C ALA A 133 -16.58 4.01 13.01
N ALA A 134 -17.07 5.19 12.63
CA ALA A 134 -18.51 5.46 12.53
C ALA A 134 -19.27 4.53 11.55
N HIS A 135 -18.58 3.96 10.56
CA HIS A 135 -19.17 3.08 9.56
C HIS A 135 -18.61 1.65 9.57
N LEU A 136 -17.96 1.21 10.67
CA LEU A 136 -17.40 -0.14 10.78
C LEU A 136 -18.43 -1.25 10.54
N GLU A 137 -19.70 -1.02 10.88
CA GLU A 137 -20.75 -2.02 10.65
C GLU A 137 -20.93 -2.35 9.16
N SER A 138 -20.55 -1.46 8.22
CA SER A 138 -20.57 -1.78 6.79
C SER A 138 -19.59 -2.89 6.42
N PHE A 139 -18.46 -2.99 7.13
CA PHE A 139 -17.45 -4.05 6.97
C PHE A 139 -17.82 -5.32 7.77
N VAL A 140 -18.21 -5.12 9.01
CA VAL A 140 -18.58 -6.21 9.93
C VAL A 140 -19.80 -6.99 9.45
N GLY A 141 -20.75 -6.31 8.83
CA GLY A 141 -21.97 -6.91 8.25
C GLY A 141 -21.72 -7.62 6.92
N ASN A 142 -20.60 -7.39 6.26
CA ASN A 142 -20.22 -8.14 5.07
C ASN A 142 -19.60 -9.49 5.48
N PRO A 143 -20.22 -10.64 5.10
CA PRO A 143 -19.76 -11.97 5.51
C PRO A 143 -18.33 -12.30 5.06
N ASP A 144 -17.84 -11.68 3.99
CA ASP A 144 -16.49 -11.93 3.46
C ASP A 144 -15.38 -11.48 4.41
N PHE A 145 -15.69 -10.57 5.35
CA PHE A 145 -14.73 -10.16 6.39
C PHE A 145 -14.60 -11.16 7.53
N HIS A 146 -15.45 -12.20 7.58
CA HIS A 146 -15.42 -13.25 8.62
C HIS A 146 -15.31 -12.67 10.05
N ALA A 147 -16.04 -11.60 10.33
CA ALA A 147 -15.90 -10.82 11.58
C ALA A 147 -16.00 -11.66 12.87
N GLY A 148 -16.63 -12.82 12.80
CA GLY A 148 -16.71 -13.80 13.90
C GLY A 148 -15.40 -14.50 14.25
N ASP A 149 -14.38 -14.45 13.39
CA ASP A 149 -13.07 -15.06 13.62
C ASP A 149 -12.13 -14.18 14.47
N TYR A 150 -12.51 -12.91 14.70
CA TYR A 150 -11.64 -11.93 15.31
C TYR A 150 -12.08 -11.51 16.70
N ASP A 151 -11.11 -11.18 17.55
CA ASP A 151 -11.37 -10.61 18.85
C ASP A 151 -11.76 -9.13 18.72
N ARG A 152 -12.89 -8.78 19.34
CA ARG A 152 -13.38 -7.40 19.38
C ARG A 152 -13.10 -6.71 20.71
N GLY A 153 -12.66 -7.45 21.72
CA GLY A 153 -12.63 -6.96 23.08
C GLY A 153 -14.02 -6.49 23.59
N PRO A 154 -14.10 -6.03 24.83
CA PRO A 154 -15.38 -5.64 25.45
C PRO A 154 -15.97 -4.36 24.87
N SER A 155 -15.14 -3.46 24.34
CA SER A 155 -15.56 -2.15 23.79
C SER A 155 -15.69 -2.15 22.27
N GLY A 156 -15.46 -3.28 21.60
CA GLY A 156 -15.37 -3.36 20.15
C GLY A 156 -14.08 -2.73 19.62
N TRP A 157 -14.00 -2.55 18.30
CA TRP A 157 -12.93 -1.78 17.67
C TRP A 157 -13.28 -0.30 17.75
N LEU A 158 -12.42 0.49 18.38
CA LEU A 158 -12.64 1.92 18.64
C LEU A 158 -12.20 2.82 17.48
N THR A 159 -11.37 2.30 16.56
CA THR A 159 -10.91 3.01 15.37
C THR A 159 -10.93 2.08 14.16
N PHE A 160 -10.89 2.65 12.96
CA PHE A 160 -10.79 1.85 11.75
C PHE A 160 -9.49 1.04 11.70
N ASN A 161 -8.36 1.62 12.11
CA ASN A 161 -7.09 0.92 12.13
C ASN A 161 -7.09 -0.27 13.11
N GLN A 162 -7.76 -0.18 14.26
CA GLN A 162 -7.93 -1.33 15.15
C GLN A 162 -8.73 -2.46 14.47
N PHE A 163 -9.78 -2.11 13.72
CA PHE A 163 -10.53 -3.09 12.92
C PHE A 163 -9.66 -3.68 11.81
N PHE A 164 -8.92 -2.86 11.10
CA PHE A 164 -8.12 -3.31 9.97
C PHE A 164 -7.00 -4.26 10.41
N ALA A 165 -6.29 -3.92 11.48
CA ALA A 165 -5.27 -4.76 12.12
C ALA A 165 -5.85 -5.67 13.22
N ARG A 166 -7.10 -6.13 13.08
CA ARG A 166 -7.82 -6.96 14.05
C ARG A 166 -7.07 -8.24 14.39
N GLU A 167 -7.21 -8.69 15.63
CA GLU A 167 -6.57 -9.90 16.12
C GLU A 167 -7.48 -11.13 15.94
N VAL A 168 -6.87 -12.24 15.53
CA VAL A 168 -7.55 -13.52 15.37
C VAL A 168 -7.81 -14.17 16.73
N ARG A 169 -9.00 -14.70 16.94
CA ARG A 169 -9.33 -15.50 18.14
C ARG A 169 -8.49 -16.77 18.19
N PRO A 170 -8.13 -17.23 19.39
CA PRO A 170 -7.40 -18.49 19.56
C PRO A 170 -8.04 -19.64 18.80
N GLY A 171 -7.22 -20.42 18.08
CA GLY A 171 -7.64 -21.59 17.31
C GLY A 171 -8.25 -21.32 15.94
N LYS A 172 -8.42 -20.07 15.52
CA LYS A 172 -8.97 -19.72 14.19
C LYS A 172 -7.92 -19.76 13.07
N ARG A 173 -6.65 -19.70 13.42
CA ARG A 173 -5.51 -19.85 12.49
C ARG A 173 -4.52 -20.85 13.08
N PRO A 174 -4.85 -22.17 13.02
CA PRO A 174 -3.96 -23.21 13.53
C PRO A 174 -2.69 -23.31 12.69
N ILE A 175 -1.54 -23.45 13.34
CA ILE A 175 -0.25 -23.58 12.65
C ILE A 175 -0.04 -25.04 12.24
N ALA A 176 0.16 -25.28 10.96
CA ALA A 176 0.45 -26.64 10.45
C ALA A 176 1.81 -27.13 10.95
N SER A 177 1.81 -28.29 11.58
CA SER A 177 3.01 -28.96 12.10
C SER A 177 3.92 -28.01 12.89
N PRO A 178 3.47 -27.41 14.01
CA PRO A 178 4.19 -26.33 14.68
C PRO A 178 5.59 -26.72 15.16
N ALA A 179 5.81 -27.99 15.48
CA ALA A 179 7.10 -28.53 15.94
C ALA A 179 8.00 -29.08 14.80
N ASP A 180 7.52 -29.07 13.56
CA ASP A 180 8.30 -29.57 12.41
C ASP A 180 8.84 -28.37 11.60
N ASP A 181 10.11 -28.04 11.81
CA ASP A 181 10.79 -26.92 11.15
C ASP A 181 11.01 -27.13 9.64
N HIS A 182 10.71 -28.32 9.11
CA HIS A 182 10.77 -28.57 7.65
C HIS A 182 9.48 -28.12 6.95
N VAL A 183 8.38 -27.89 7.67
CA VAL A 183 7.12 -27.43 7.10
C VAL A 183 7.10 -25.90 7.03
N ILE A 184 6.83 -25.36 5.84
CA ILE A 184 6.68 -23.93 5.57
C ILE A 184 5.20 -23.59 5.54
N VAL A 185 4.79 -22.55 6.29
CA VAL A 185 3.39 -22.14 6.39
C VAL A 185 3.14 -20.76 5.75
N SER A 186 1.88 -20.49 5.40
CA SER A 186 1.49 -19.18 4.87
C SER A 186 1.73 -18.08 5.91
N PRO A 187 2.39 -16.98 5.54
CA PRO A 187 2.67 -15.88 6.46
C PRO A 187 1.45 -15.00 6.74
N ALA A 188 0.38 -15.12 5.94
CA ALA A 188 -0.82 -14.28 6.03
C ALA A 188 -2.02 -15.01 5.44
N ASP A 189 -3.23 -14.48 5.65
CA ASP A 189 -4.41 -14.84 4.85
C ASP A 189 -4.22 -14.22 3.47
N ALA A 190 -3.85 -15.02 2.46
CA ALA A 190 -3.48 -14.48 1.16
C ALA A 190 -3.72 -15.45 0.01
N VAL A 191 -3.97 -14.90 -1.17
CA VAL A 191 -4.00 -15.67 -2.43
C VAL A 191 -2.56 -15.85 -2.92
N PHE A 192 -2.12 -17.09 -3.08
CA PHE A 192 -0.79 -17.40 -3.61
C PHE A 192 -0.75 -17.11 -5.13
N LEU A 193 0.07 -16.13 -5.52
CA LEU A 193 0.18 -15.68 -6.91
C LEU A 193 1.28 -16.38 -7.68
N GLY A 194 2.27 -16.96 -6.99
CA GLY A 194 3.31 -17.74 -7.66
C GLY A 194 4.63 -17.81 -6.92
N GLN A 195 5.54 -18.56 -7.54
CA GLN A 195 6.93 -18.68 -7.11
C GLN A 195 7.86 -18.70 -8.33
N TRP A 196 9.03 -18.13 -8.17
CA TRP A 196 10.04 -18.02 -9.23
C TRP A 196 11.42 -18.36 -8.67
N PRO A 197 12.25 -19.10 -9.42
CA PRO A 197 13.63 -19.33 -9.04
C PRO A 197 14.42 -18.02 -9.10
N ILE A 198 15.23 -17.75 -8.09
CA ILE A 198 16.18 -16.65 -8.09
C ILE A 198 17.43 -17.09 -8.83
N ALA A 199 17.81 -16.40 -9.89
CA ALA A 199 19.00 -16.71 -10.66
C ALA A 199 20.30 -16.40 -9.87
N ALA A 200 21.42 -16.94 -10.33
CA ALA A 200 22.75 -16.75 -9.69
C ALA A 200 23.20 -15.26 -9.67
N ASP A 201 22.65 -14.42 -10.55
CA ASP A 201 22.87 -12.96 -10.57
C ASP A 201 21.90 -12.20 -9.66
N SER A 202 21.18 -12.88 -8.76
CA SER A 202 20.18 -12.30 -7.84
C SER A 202 18.99 -11.65 -8.57
N THR A 203 18.52 -12.25 -9.65
CA THR A 203 17.33 -11.77 -10.37
C THR A 203 16.26 -12.84 -10.46
N ILE A 204 15.03 -12.42 -10.67
CA ILE A 204 13.91 -13.26 -11.10
C ILE A 204 13.42 -12.79 -12.48
N THR A 205 12.78 -13.67 -13.21
CA THR A 205 12.02 -13.28 -14.41
C THR A 205 10.56 -13.61 -14.18
N ALA A 206 9.73 -12.58 -14.03
CA ALA A 206 8.29 -12.72 -13.87
C ALA A 206 7.59 -12.00 -15.03
N LYS A 207 6.62 -12.68 -15.68
CA LYS A 207 5.89 -12.19 -16.88
C LYS A 207 6.81 -11.59 -17.97
N GLY A 208 8.01 -12.18 -18.18
CA GLY A 208 8.96 -11.73 -19.18
C GLY A 208 9.83 -10.52 -18.77
N VAL A 209 9.64 -9.97 -17.58
CA VAL A 209 10.45 -8.87 -17.05
C VAL A 209 11.43 -9.37 -16.01
N LYS A 210 12.68 -8.88 -16.11
CA LYS A 210 13.78 -9.23 -15.19
C LYS A 210 13.83 -8.24 -14.03
N TRP A 211 13.82 -8.76 -12.78
CA TRP A 211 13.78 -7.99 -11.53
C TRP A 211 14.94 -8.34 -10.63
N SER A 212 15.50 -7.35 -9.95
CA SER A 212 16.62 -7.51 -9.05
C SER A 212 16.17 -7.75 -7.61
N ILE A 213 16.55 -8.89 -7.03
CA ILE A 213 16.36 -9.16 -5.61
C ILE A 213 17.20 -8.22 -4.75
N THR A 214 18.38 -7.83 -5.21
CA THR A 214 19.22 -6.87 -4.48
C THR A 214 18.60 -5.48 -4.42
N GLN A 215 17.77 -5.10 -5.40
CA GLN A 215 16.97 -3.88 -5.35
C GLN A 215 15.77 -4.04 -4.40
N LEU A 216 15.10 -5.17 -4.44
CA LEU A 216 13.96 -5.48 -3.56
C LEU A 216 14.34 -5.33 -2.08
N ILE A 217 15.50 -5.85 -1.68
CA ILE A 217 16.03 -5.76 -0.32
C ILE A 217 17.25 -4.84 -0.22
N SER A 218 17.18 -3.69 -0.92
CA SER A 218 18.30 -2.75 -1.04
C SER A 218 18.84 -2.33 0.33
N GLY A 219 20.18 -2.29 0.46
CA GLY A 219 20.88 -1.97 1.70
C GLY A 219 20.92 -3.09 2.74
N SER A 220 20.33 -4.28 2.46
CA SER A 220 20.46 -5.44 3.33
C SER A 220 21.85 -6.08 3.19
N PRO A 221 22.51 -6.47 4.30
CA PRO A 221 23.73 -7.28 4.25
C PRO A 221 23.47 -8.67 3.65
N TYR A 222 22.22 -9.10 3.58
CA TYR A 222 21.79 -10.39 3.03
C TYR A 222 21.38 -10.30 1.56
N ALA A 223 21.57 -9.17 0.88
CA ALA A 223 21.09 -8.93 -0.49
C ALA A 223 21.50 -9.99 -1.51
N THR A 224 22.63 -10.66 -1.32
CA THR A 224 23.12 -11.72 -2.21
C THR A 224 22.94 -13.13 -1.66
N ALA A 225 22.41 -13.27 -0.44
CA ALA A 225 22.27 -14.56 0.21
C ALA A 225 21.20 -15.47 -0.40
N PHE A 226 20.24 -14.88 -1.12
CA PHE A 226 19.10 -15.59 -1.72
C PHE A 226 19.34 -16.05 -3.15
N ARG A 227 20.56 -15.95 -3.66
CA ARG A 227 20.95 -16.49 -4.99
C ARG A 227 20.64 -17.98 -5.07
N SER A 228 20.11 -18.40 -6.21
CA SER A 228 19.69 -19.79 -6.47
C SER A 228 18.59 -20.31 -5.52
N GLY A 229 17.99 -19.45 -4.76
CA GLY A 229 16.83 -19.74 -3.91
C GLY A 229 15.50 -19.49 -4.63
N THR A 230 14.46 -19.22 -3.86
CA THR A 230 13.09 -19.05 -4.38
C THR A 230 12.51 -17.71 -3.90
N TYR A 231 11.90 -16.99 -4.83
CA TYR A 231 11.02 -15.83 -4.58
C TYR A 231 9.57 -16.29 -4.65
N THR A 232 8.72 -15.82 -3.73
CA THR A 232 7.29 -16.09 -3.76
C THR A 232 6.49 -14.80 -3.62
N HIS A 233 5.26 -14.83 -4.11
CA HIS A 233 4.36 -13.68 -4.03
C HIS A 233 2.94 -14.13 -3.65
N SER A 234 2.36 -13.47 -2.67
CA SER A 234 0.99 -13.66 -2.21
C SER A 234 0.30 -12.32 -2.01
N PHE A 235 -0.99 -12.25 -2.31
CA PHE A 235 -1.81 -11.04 -2.28
C PHE A 235 -2.90 -11.13 -1.21
N LEU A 236 -3.03 -10.08 -0.39
CA LEU A 236 -4.09 -9.92 0.60
C LEU A 236 -5.18 -8.99 0.06
N ASN A 237 -6.42 -9.46 0.06
CA ASN A 237 -7.58 -8.62 -0.26
C ASN A 237 -7.97 -7.74 0.93
N LEU A 238 -8.78 -6.72 0.68
CA LEU A 238 -9.26 -5.78 1.69
C LEU A 238 -9.94 -6.47 2.88
N ASN A 239 -10.63 -7.58 2.63
CA ASN A 239 -11.37 -8.35 3.64
C ASN A 239 -10.51 -9.37 4.40
N ASP A 240 -9.25 -9.58 4.00
CA ASP A 240 -8.37 -10.55 4.63
C ASP A 240 -7.88 -10.10 6.02
N TYR A 241 -7.18 -10.99 6.70
CA TYR A 241 -6.49 -10.75 7.95
C TYR A 241 -5.16 -10.04 7.67
N HIS A 242 -4.99 -8.83 8.19
CA HIS A 242 -3.87 -7.95 7.83
C HIS A 242 -2.70 -7.96 8.84
N ARG A 243 -2.58 -9.03 9.65
CA ARG A 243 -1.36 -9.31 10.41
C ARG A 243 -0.54 -10.37 9.70
N TYR A 244 0.76 -10.27 9.77
CA TYR A 244 1.67 -11.20 9.13
C TYR A 244 2.53 -11.94 10.16
N HIS A 245 2.81 -13.20 9.84
CA HIS A 245 3.38 -14.17 10.75
C HIS A 245 4.57 -14.90 10.11
N LEU A 246 5.42 -15.50 10.94
CA LEU A 246 6.57 -16.23 10.44
C LEU A 246 6.17 -17.54 9.78
N SER A 247 6.66 -17.73 8.56
CA SER A 247 6.46 -18.99 7.81
C SER A 247 7.30 -20.14 8.33
N VAL A 248 8.39 -19.82 9.05
CA VAL A 248 9.33 -20.76 9.70
C VAL A 248 9.82 -20.13 11.01
N GLY A 249 10.26 -20.95 11.97
CA GLY A 249 10.91 -20.48 13.17
C GLY A 249 12.40 -20.18 12.96
N GLY A 250 12.98 -19.34 13.81
CA GLY A 250 14.40 -19.00 13.76
C GLY A 250 14.78 -17.74 14.52
N VAL A 251 16.01 -17.28 14.32
CA VAL A 251 16.54 -16.07 14.94
C VAL A 251 16.44 -14.90 13.98
N VAL A 252 15.87 -13.81 14.43
CA VAL A 252 15.72 -12.57 13.66
C VAL A 252 17.11 -11.94 13.42
N LYS A 253 17.48 -11.76 12.18
CA LYS A 253 18.77 -11.22 11.74
C LYS A 253 18.71 -9.79 11.28
N GLU A 254 17.59 -9.37 10.70
CA GLU A 254 17.37 -8.02 10.20
C GLU A 254 15.88 -7.65 10.35
N VAL A 255 15.62 -6.40 10.74
CA VAL A 255 14.28 -5.80 10.77
C VAL A 255 14.40 -4.36 10.32
N ARG A 256 13.72 -3.97 9.28
CA ARG A 256 13.64 -2.56 8.86
C ARG A 256 12.57 -2.31 7.80
N ASN A 257 12.16 -1.07 7.66
CA ASN A 257 11.40 -0.61 6.51
C ASN A 257 12.34 -0.14 5.39
N ILE A 258 11.95 -0.40 4.16
CA ILE A 258 12.61 0.08 2.94
C ILE A 258 11.63 1.03 2.28
N HIS A 259 11.99 2.32 2.30
CA HIS A 259 11.15 3.35 1.71
C HIS A 259 11.11 3.23 0.20
N GLY A 260 9.94 3.42 -0.36
CA GLY A 260 9.68 3.27 -1.77
C GLY A 260 8.62 4.25 -2.27
N ARG A 261 7.93 3.86 -3.32
CA ARG A 261 6.85 4.64 -3.91
C ARG A 261 5.52 4.40 -3.21
N TYR A 262 4.61 5.33 -3.41
CA TYR A 262 3.22 5.29 -2.95
C TYR A 262 2.27 5.31 -4.17
N SER A 263 2.65 4.70 -5.28
CA SER A 263 1.90 4.70 -6.53
C SER A 263 1.03 3.45 -6.71
N LEU A 264 0.03 3.56 -7.54
CA LEU A 264 -0.80 2.46 -8.02
C LEU A 264 -1.09 2.74 -9.51
N ASP A 265 -0.89 1.76 -10.38
CA ASP A 265 -1.19 1.93 -11.82
C ASP A 265 -2.66 1.59 -12.07
N VAL A 266 -3.48 2.61 -12.24
CA VAL A 266 -4.92 2.50 -12.47
C VAL A 266 -5.25 2.86 -13.90
N PHE A 267 -6.03 2.03 -14.54
CA PHE A 267 -6.48 2.23 -15.91
C PHE A 267 -7.99 2.03 -16.05
N ARG A 268 -8.55 2.42 -17.18
CA ARG A 268 -9.94 2.15 -17.53
C ARG A 268 -9.98 0.88 -18.39
N ASN A 269 -10.66 -0.15 -17.89
CA ASN A 269 -10.81 -1.43 -18.58
C ASN A 269 -11.80 -1.34 -19.76
N ALA A 270 -11.96 -2.42 -20.52
CA ALA A 270 -12.83 -2.46 -21.69
C ALA A 270 -14.33 -2.23 -21.36
N ALA A 271 -14.75 -2.46 -20.12
CA ALA A 271 -16.08 -2.16 -19.64
C ALA A 271 -16.27 -0.68 -19.24
N GLY A 272 -15.18 0.11 -19.28
CA GLY A 272 -15.18 1.52 -18.86
C GLY A 272 -15.01 1.71 -17.35
N GLU A 273 -14.72 0.65 -16.60
CA GLU A 273 -14.53 0.67 -15.17
C GLU A 273 -13.04 0.93 -14.82
N LEU A 274 -12.80 1.52 -13.67
CA LEU A 274 -11.43 1.67 -13.15
C LEU A 274 -10.95 0.35 -12.57
N ASP A 275 -9.72 -0.03 -12.93
CA ASP A 275 -9.10 -1.29 -12.51
C ASP A 275 -7.60 -1.10 -12.32
N VAL A 276 -6.98 -1.95 -11.51
CA VAL A 276 -5.53 -1.94 -11.28
C VAL A 276 -4.84 -2.75 -12.37
N ARG A 277 -3.84 -2.15 -13.02
CA ARG A 277 -3.02 -2.90 -13.94
C ARG A 277 -2.22 -3.96 -13.18
N ALA A 278 -2.61 -5.21 -13.36
CA ALA A 278 -1.92 -6.34 -12.77
C ALA A 278 -0.50 -6.43 -13.35
N GLY A 279 0.42 -5.68 -12.75
CA GLY A 279 1.85 -5.72 -13.02
C GLY A 279 2.54 -6.45 -11.88
N ASP A 280 3.36 -7.46 -12.17
CA ASP A 280 4.12 -8.22 -11.16
C ASP A 280 5.33 -7.45 -10.62
N THR A 281 5.28 -6.14 -10.66
CA THR A 281 6.48 -5.31 -10.65
C THR A 281 6.46 -4.23 -9.61
N PHE A 282 5.27 -3.86 -9.10
CA PHE A 282 5.15 -2.79 -8.14
C PHE A 282 5.80 -3.13 -6.79
N GLN A 283 5.85 -4.41 -6.39
CA GLN A 283 6.46 -4.87 -5.15
C GLN A 283 7.91 -4.42 -5.00
N PHE A 284 8.64 -4.30 -6.11
CA PHE A 284 10.04 -3.90 -6.12
C PHE A 284 10.27 -2.41 -5.86
N ASN A 285 9.24 -1.60 -6.00
CA ASN A 285 9.33 -0.15 -5.90
C ASN A 285 8.52 0.46 -4.75
N GLN A 286 7.58 -0.29 -4.15
CA GLN A 286 6.71 0.21 -3.07
C GLN A 286 7.42 0.29 -1.72
N GLU A 287 6.83 1.05 -0.80
CA GLU A 287 7.12 1.00 0.64
C GLU A 287 6.98 -0.45 1.13
N ARG A 288 7.97 -0.97 1.86
CA ARG A 288 7.94 -2.36 2.32
C ARG A 288 8.72 -2.59 3.59
N GLY A 289 8.31 -3.60 4.34
CA GLY A 289 9.09 -4.14 5.45
C GLY A 289 10.04 -5.22 4.99
N LEU A 290 11.08 -5.45 5.76
CA LEU A 290 12.01 -6.56 5.60
C LEU A 290 12.29 -7.16 6.98
N VAL A 291 11.97 -8.45 7.13
CA VAL A 291 12.41 -9.26 8.27
C VAL A 291 13.18 -10.45 7.72
N VAL A 292 14.43 -10.60 8.14
CA VAL A 292 15.27 -11.76 7.78
C VAL A 292 15.39 -12.67 8.99
N ILE A 293 15.05 -13.95 8.80
CA ILE A 293 15.09 -15.01 9.81
C ILE A 293 16.18 -16.01 9.42
N ASP A 294 17.01 -16.41 10.39
CA ASP A 294 17.95 -17.51 10.25
C ASP A 294 17.30 -18.76 10.86
N SER A 295 16.74 -19.61 10.02
CA SER A 295 16.07 -20.83 10.41
C SER A 295 17.08 -21.99 10.42
N PRO A 296 17.15 -22.79 11.50
CA PRO A 296 18.08 -23.93 11.58
C PRO A 296 17.90 -24.95 10.46
N SER A 297 16.68 -25.15 9.98
CA SER A 297 16.35 -26.15 8.96
C SER A 297 16.33 -25.56 7.56
N VAL A 298 15.74 -24.39 7.36
CA VAL A 298 15.48 -23.80 6.03
C VAL A 298 16.60 -22.86 5.58
N GLY A 299 17.48 -22.42 6.49
CA GLY A 299 18.45 -21.37 6.24
C GLY A 299 17.82 -19.97 6.30
N LEU A 300 18.39 -18.99 5.61
CA LEU A 300 17.85 -17.64 5.61
C LEU A 300 16.51 -17.59 4.87
N VAL A 301 15.54 -16.98 5.55
CA VAL A 301 14.23 -16.65 4.98
C VAL A 301 13.99 -15.15 5.18
N ALA A 302 13.72 -14.42 4.12
CA ALA A 302 13.24 -13.06 4.20
C ALA A 302 11.73 -13.03 3.96
N VAL A 303 11.00 -12.30 4.80
CA VAL A 303 9.58 -12.02 4.62
C VAL A 303 9.41 -10.52 4.47
N LEU A 304 8.76 -10.12 3.38
CA LEU A 304 8.58 -8.72 3.02
C LEU A 304 7.08 -8.43 2.90
N PRO A 305 6.46 -7.84 3.92
CA PRO A 305 5.17 -7.19 3.73
C PRO A 305 5.36 -5.94 2.85
N ILE A 306 4.58 -5.87 1.78
CA ILE A 306 4.64 -4.80 0.77
C ILE A 306 3.41 -3.93 0.95
N GLY A 307 3.62 -2.63 1.17
CA GLY A 307 2.54 -1.65 1.15
C GLY A 307 2.03 -1.40 -0.27
N MET A 308 0.80 -0.94 -0.39
CA MET A 308 0.20 -0.59 -1.67
C MET A 308 -0.34 0.83 -1.60
N ALA A 309 0.05 1.65 -2.58
CA ALA A 309 -0.51 2.99 -2.76
C ALA A 309 -0.36 3.91 -1.52
N ALA A 310 -1.22 4.90 -1.34
CA ALA A 310 -1.28 5.78 -0.17
C ALA A 310 -1.66 5.06 1.15
N ILE A 311 -1.74 3.75 1.13
CA ILE A 311 -2.18 2.91 2.23
C ILE A 311 -0.98 2.09 2.78
N SER A 312 0.22 2.49 2.47
CA SER A 312 1.48 1.80 2.76
C SER A 312 1.90 1.93 4.21
N SER A 313 1.12 1.39 5.14
CA SER A 313 1.50 1.31 6.55
C SER A 313 2.04 -0.08 6.87
N VAL A 314 3.35 -0.25 6.85
CA VAL A 314 4.01 -1.50 7.24
C VAL A 314 4.59 -1.34 8.63
N THR A 315 3.99 -2.02 9.61
CA THR A 315 4.48 -2.05 10.99
C THR A 315 5.21 -3.36 11.26
N LEU A 316 6.45 -3.28 11.73
CA LEU A 316 7.28 -4.43 12.13
C LEU A 316 7.50 -4.39 13.64
N THR A 317 7.31 -5.52 14.31
CA THR A 317 7.34 -5.62 15.77
C THR A 317 8.55 -6.34 16.34
N PRO A 318 9.29 -7.25 15.62
CA PRO A 318 10.36 -8.01 16.22
C PRO A 318 11.63 -7.19 16.43
N GLN A 319 12.50 -7.70 17.29
CA GLN A 319 13.84 -7.15 17.51
C GLN A 319 14.90 -8.10 16.93
N VAL A 320 15.96 -7.54 16.39
CA VAL A 320 17.12 -8.32 15.95
C VAL A 320 17.69 -9.13 17.12
N GLY A 321 17.94 -10.41 16.89
CA GLY A 321 18.43 -11.35 17.91
C GLY A 321 17.30 -12.11 18.63
N ALA A 322 16.03 -11.72 18.47
CA ALA A 322 14.91 -12.48 19.02
C ALA A 322 14.81 -13.86 18.38
N ALA A 323 14.58 -14.90 19.19
CA ALA A 323 14.21 -16.24 18.71
C ALA A 323 12.67 -16.32 18.66
N LEU A 324 12.14 -16.51 17.47
CA LEU A 324 10.71 -16.58 17.23
C LEU A 324 10.34 -17.94 16.63
N GLN A 325 9.12 -18.38 16.91
CA GLN A 325 8.58 -19.65 16.44
C GLN A 325 7.83 -19.48 15.12
N LYS A 326 7.65 -20.58 14.40
CA LYS A 326 6.76 -20.62 13.25
C LYS A 326 5.34 -20.23 13.66
N GLY A 327 4.75 -19.28 12.94
CA GLY A 327 3.43 -18.76 13.26
C GLY A 327 3.43 -17.56 14.22
N ASP A 328 4.57 -17.19 14.82
CA ASP A 328 4.63 -15.96 15.61
C ASP A 328 4.36 -14.74 14.75
N GLU A 329 3.57 -13.80 15.26
CA GLU A 329 3.32 -12.53 14.61
C GLU A 329 4.60 -11.68 14.59
N PHE A 330 4.87 -11.04 13.45
CA PHE A 330 5.98 -10.11 13.32
C PHE A 330 5.55 -8.72 12.80
N GLY A 331 4.25 -8.47 12.71
CA GLY A 331 3.73 -7.16 12.38
C GLY A 331 2.37 -7.17 11.71
N TYR A 332 1.98 -6.01 11.23
CA TYR A 332 0.67 -5.81 10.65
C TYR A 332 0.65 -4.62 9.68
N PHE A 333 -0.35 -4.63 8.81
CA PHE A 333 -0.74 -3.45 8.05
C PHE A 333 -1.82 -2.69 8.80
N LEU A 334 -1.70 -1.37 8.83
CA LEU A 334 -2.82 -0.47 9.06
C LEU A 334 -3.42 -0.15 7.70
N PHE A 335 -4.64 0.23 7.61
CA PHE A 335 -5.46 0.42 6.42
C PHE A 335 -4.78 0.14 5.05
N GLY A 336 -5.30 -0.83 4.31
CA GLY A 336 -4.99 -1.12 2.90
C GLY A 336 -4.69 -2.57 2.57
N GLY A 337 -5.06 -2.97 1.37
CA GLY A 337 -4.65 -4.25 0.80
C GLY A 337 -3.17 -4.25 0.45
N SER A 338 -2.53 -5.42 0.47
CA SER A 338 -1.10 -5.49 0.30
C SER A 338 -0.63 -6.88 -0.05
N ASP A 339 0.65 -7.00 -0.33
CA ASP A 339 1.28 -8.25 -0.68
C ASP A 339 2.23 -8.72 0.40
N VAL A 340 2.51 -10.01 0.39
CA VAL A 340 3.62 -10.60 1.12
C VAL A 340 4.51 -11.36 0.14
N VAL A 341 5.78 -10.98 0.14
CA VAL A 341 6.84 -11.66 -0.60
C VAL A 341 7.69 -12.46 0.37
N MET A 342 8.10 -13.66 -0.01
CA MET A 342 9.13 -14.42 0.71
C MET A 342 10.31 -14.70 -0.20
N LEU A 343 11.50 -14.65 0.38
CA LEU A 343 12.73 -15.15 -0.24
C LEU A 343 13.24 -16.32 0.60
N LEU A 344 13.40 -17.47 -0.02
CA LEU A 344 13.92 -18.69 0.59
C LEU A 344 15.32 -18.94 0.06
N GLN A 345 16.32 -18.95 0.93
CA GLN A 345 17.71 -19.19 0.54
C GLN A 345 17.94 -20.62 0.07
N ASN A 346 17.35 -21.59 0.77
CA ASN A 346 17.61 -23.00 0.50
C ASN A 346 16.86 -23.46 -0.76
N PRO A 347 17.56 -23.93 -1.81
CA PRO A 347 16.92 -24.39 -3.04
C PRO A 347 16.11 -25.68 -2.85
N LYS A 348 16.28 -26.40 -1.71
CA LYS A 348 15.46 -27.55 -1.36
C LYS A 348 14.13 -27.17 -0.71
N ALA A 349 13.92 -25.91 -0.37
CA ALA A 349 12.63 -25.41 0.09
C ALA A 349 11.66 -25.37 -1.09
N VAL A 350 10.72 -26.32 -1.11
CA VAL A 350 9.77 -26.50 -2.21
C VAL A 350 8.38 -26.10 -1.76
N LEU A 351 7.80 -25.12 -2.44
CA LEU A 351 6.41 -24.76 -2.25
C LEU A 351 5.53 -25.61 -3.17
N ASP A 352 4.53 -26.25 -2.59
CA ASP A 352 3.49 -27.00 -3.30
C ASP A 352 2.15 -26.26 -3.31
N ALA A 353 2.15 -25.00 -2.88
CA ALA A 353 1.02 -24.08 -2.97
C ALA A 353 0.58 -23.89 -4.43
N LYS A 354 -0.73 -23.86 -4.63
CA LYS A 354 -1.35 -23.72 -5.97
C LYS A 354 -1.62 -22.24 -6.25
N VAL A 355 -1.18 -21.79 -7.41
CA VAL A 355 -1.46 -20.43 -7.90
C VAL A 355 -2.97 -20.17 -7.97
N GLY A 356 -3.39 -19.00 -7.50
CA GLY A 356 -4.80 -18.60 -7.43
C GLY A 356 -5.58 -19.18 -6.24
N THR A 357 -4.91 -19.96 -5.37
CA THR A 357 -5.55 -20.52 -4.15
C THR A 357 -5.27 -19.61 -2.96
N LYS A 358 -6.32 -19.32 -2.18
CA LYS A 358 -6.22 -18.63 -0.90
C LYS A 358 -5.76 -19.63 0.16
N TYR A 359 -4.71 -19.25 0.89
CA TYR A 359 -4.23 -19.93 2.09
C TYR A 359 -4.43 -19.02 3.28
N LEU A 360 -4.90 -19.59 4.40
CA LEU A 360 -4.96 -18.88 5.66
C LEU A 360 -3.58 -18.87 6.32
N GLN A 361 -3.34 -17.88 7.14
CA GLN A 361 -2.15 -17.80 7.97
C GLN A 361 -1.96 -19.10 8.76
N GLY A 362 -0.76 -19.66 8.73
CA GLY A 362 -0.45 -20.93 9.40
C GLY A 362 -0.75 -22.21 8.60
N GLU A 363 -1.49 -22.13 7.49
CA GLU A 363 -1.67 -23.29 6.60
C GLU A 363 -0.38 -23.66 5.88
N ARG A 364 -0.17 -24.97 5.72
CA ARG A 364 1.00 -25.48 5.00
C ARG A 364 0.98 -25.06 3.53
N ILE A 365 2.07 -24.45 3.07
CA ILE A 365 2.28 -24.06 1.67
C ILE A 365 3.50 -24.75 1.03
N GLY A 366 4.31 -25.44 1.81
CA GLY A 366 5.49 -26.16 1.32
C GLY A 366 6.27 -26.86 2.39
N SER A 367 7.42 -27.38 2.00
CA SER A 367 8.36 -28.06 2.90
C SER A 367 9.77 -28.09 2.35
N LEU A 368 10.75 -28.37 3.22
CA LEU A 368 12.11 -28.72 2.84
C LEU A 368 12.14 -30.19 2.39
N ARG A 369 12.77 -30.49 1.23
CA ARG A 369 12.95 -31.85 0.67
C ARG A 369 14.38 -32.32 0.80
#